data_7b371bf844040cf3e97abecdc5874658
#
_entry.id   7b371bf844040cf3e97abecdc5874658
#
_cell.length_a   1.000
_cell.length_b   1.000
_cell.length_c   1.000
_cell.angle_alpha   90.00
_cell.angle_beta   90.00
_cell.angle_gamma   90.00
#
_symmetry.space_group_name_H-M   'P 1'
#
loop_
_entity.id
_entity.type
_entity.pdbx_description
1 polymer ?
#
loop_
_entity_poly.entity_id
_entity_poly.type
_entity_poly.pdbx_seq_one_letter_code
_entity_poly.pdbx_strand_id
1 'polypeptide(L)'
;YYAAPKNIDRPKSLDEVDPELLKTYEKLGIPLKEQELLSGVVAVDAVFDSVSVATTYKAKLTEMGVIFCSISEAVREYPEIVEKYIGSVVPYSDNYFATLNSAVFTDGSFVYIPKGLRCPMELSTYFRINAENTGQFERTLIIADEGAYVSYVEGCTAPQRDENQL
;
A
#
# COMPACT_ATOMS: atom_id res chain seq x y z
N TYR A 1 11.39 -10.32 -20.37
CA TYR A 1 10.05 -10.89 -20.12
C TYR A 1 9.70 -10.62 -18.68
N TYR A 2 8.65 -9.86 -18.45
CA TYR A 2 8.13 -9.58 -17.10
C TYR A 2 6.94 -10.51 -16.85
N ALA A 3 6.98 -11.20 -15.73
CA ALA A 3 5.88 -12.07 -15.29
C ALA A 3 4.99 -11.34 -14.28
N ALA A 4 3.73 -11.73 -14.18
CA ALA A 4 2.89 -11.32 -13.09
C ALA A 4 3.43 -11.90 -11.77
N PRO A 5 3.25 -11.21 -10.63
CA PRO A 5 3.59 -11.75 -9.32
C PRO A 5 2.89 -13.09 -9.10
N LYS A 6 3.57 -14.03 -8.45
CA LYS A 6 2.94 -15.30 -8.07
C LYS A 6 1.84 -15.02 -7.06
N ASN A 7 0.71 -15.71 -7.17
CA ASN A 7 -0.30 -15.71 -6.13
C ASN A 7 0.32 -16.25 -4.84
N ILE A 8 0.57 -15.36 -3.91
CA ILE A 8 1.01 -15.69 -2.56
C ILE A 8 -0.23 -15.62 -1.69
N ASP A 9 -0.48 -16.68 -0.92
CA ASP A 9 -1.51 -16.62 0.12
C ASP A 9 -1.14 -15.47 1.07
N ARG A 10 -2.06 -14.52 1.21
CA ARG A 10 -1.81 -13.33 2.03
C ARG A 10 -1.62 -13.74 3.49
N PRO A 11 -0.49 -13.35 4.11
CA PRO A 11 -0.32 -13.57 5.53
C PRO A 11 -1.40 -12.82 6.31
N LYS A 12 -1.96 -13.46 7.32
CA LYS A 12 -3.01 -12.89 8.18
C LYS A 12 -2.42 -12.11 9.36
N SER A 13 -1.14 -12.30 9.61
CA SER A 13 -0.40 -11.63 10.67
C SER A 13 1.06 -11.44 10.27
N LEU A 14 1.77 -10.56 10.96
CA LEU A 14 3.22 -10.34 10.75
C LEU A 14 4.06 -11.60 11.05
N ASP A 15 3.57 -12.50 11.89
CA ASP A 15 4.28 -13.75 12.23
C ASP A 15 4.32 -14.76 11.07
N GLU A 16 3.44 -14.58 10.08
CA GLU A 16 3.38 -15.39 8.86
C GLU A 16 4.24 -14.81 7.72
N VAL A 17 4.81 -13.62 7.91
CA VAL A 17 5.65 -12.94 6.92
C VAL A 17 7.07 -13.51 6.95
N ASP A 18 7.70 -13.61 5.78
CA ASP A 18 9.08 -14.08 5.65
C ASP A 18 10.03 -13.33 6.60
N PRO A 19 10.80 -14.03 7.44
CA PRO A 19 11.73 -13.42 8.39
C PRO A 19 12.80 -12.52 7.74
N GLU A 20 13.23 -12.80 6.51
CA GLU A 20 14.17 -11.94 5.77
C GLU A 20 13.53 -10.60 5.40
N LEU A 21 12.26 -10.64 5.04
CA LEU A 21 11.48 -9.44 4.75
C LEU A 21 11.32 -8.59 6.00
N LEU A 22 10.96 -9.19 7.13
CA LEU A 22 10.85 -8.50 8.41
C LEU A 22 12.17 -7.84 8.83
N LYS A 23 13.31 -8.54 8.69
CA LYS A 23 14.63 -7.97 8.95
C LYS A 23 14.97 -6.80 8.02
N THR A 24 14.51 -6.85 6.78
CA THR A 24 14.72 -5.76 5.83
C THR A 24 13.94 -4.53 6.27
N TYR A 25 12.70 -4.69 6.71
CA TYR A 25 11.88 -3.59 7.22
C TYR A 25 12.46 -3.01 8.54
N GLU A 26 12.97 -3.85 9.43
CA GLU A 26 13.70 -3.40 10.62
C GLU A 26 14.91 -2.52 10.28
N LYS A 27 15.74 -2.96 9.33
CA LYS A 27 16.92 -2.18 8.88
C LYS A 27 16.56 -0.84 8.28
N LEU A 28 15.40 -0.73 7.69
CA LEU A 28 14.89 0.49 7.07
C LEU A 28 14.13 1.38 8.06
N GLY A 29 14.04 0.95 9.32
CA GLY A 29 13.34 1.69 10.35
C GLY A 29 11.82 1.69 10.18
N ILE A 30 11.27 0.71 9.45
CA ILE A 30 9.84 0.58 9.22
C ILE A 30 9.23 -0.15 10.42
N PRO A 31 8.34 0.48 11.17
CA PRO A 31 7.73 -0.14 12.33
C PRO A 31 6.70 -1.19 11.91
N LEU A 32 7.03 -2.47 12.09
CA LEU A 32 6.16 -3.60 11.73
C LEU A 32 5.35 -4.14 12.90
N LYS A 33 5.68 -3.75 14.14
CA LYS A 33 5.01 -4.23 15.36
C LYS A 33 4.28 -3.09 16.06
N GLU A 34 3.03 -3.29 16.43
CA GLU A 34 2.24 -2.31 17.18
C GLU A 34 2.89 -1.91 18.50
N GLN A 35 3.65 -2.80 19.13
CA GLN A 35 4.33 -2.55 20.41
C GLN A 35 5.47 -1.51 20.31
N GLU A 36 6.11 -1.41 19.17
CA GLU A 36 7.16 -0.42 18.92
C GLU A 36 6.58 0.96 18.61
N LEU A 37 5.31 1.00 18.27
CA LEU A 37 4.57 2.19 17.87
C LEU A 37 3.87 2.91 19.03
N LEU A 38 3.91 2.39 20.25
CA LEU A 38 3.41 3.11 21.43
C LEU A 38 4.17 4.42 21.71
N SER A 39 5.31 4.61 21.09
CA SER A 39 6.07 5.87 21.15
C SER A 39 5.72 6.86 20.04
N GLY A 40 4.79 6.53 19.17
CA GLY A 40 4.32 7.48 18.19
C GLY A 40 4.17 6.94 16.78
N VAL A 41 3.12 6.81 16.19
CA VAL A 41 2.67 7.81 15.27
C VAL A 41 2.60 7.38 13.81
N VAL A 42 2.96 6.15 13.38
CA VAL A 42 2.91 5.75 11.96
C VAL A 42 2.12 4.45 11.78
N ALA A 43 1.05 4.50 10.98
CA ALA A 43 0.44 3.29 10.45
C ALA A 43 1.14 2.91 9.16
N VAL A 44 1.56 1.67 9.03
CA VAL A 44 2.32 1.19 7.87
C VAL A 44 1.56 0.10 7.15
N ASP A 45 1.46 0.23 5.84
CA ASP A 45 1.10 -0.85 4.93
C ASP A 45 2.36 -1.33 4.20
N ALA A 46 2.62 -2.62 4.24
CA ALA A 46 3.79 -3.21 3.61
C ALA A 46 3.37 -4.01 2.38
N VAL A 47 3.89 -3.63 1.23
CA VAL A 47 3.61 -4.26 -0.06
C VAL A 47 4.87 -4.93 -0.59
N PHE A 48 4.76 -6.20 -0.93
CA PHE A 48 5.85 -7.02 -1.40
C PHE A 48 5.49 -7.67 -2.74
N ASP A 49 6.30 -7.41 -3.77
CA ASP A 49 6.04 -7.86 -5.15
C ASP A 49 4.57 -7.63 -5.58
N SER A 50 4.06 -6.42 -5.37
CA SER A 50 2.68 -6.00 -5.67
C SER A 50 1.58 -6.73 -4.87
N VAL A 51 1.90 -7.25 -3.70
CA VAL A 51 0.92 -7.86 -2.79
C VAL A 51 1.07 -7.25 -1.40
N SER A 52 -0.01 -6.64 -0.88
CA SER A 52 -0.02 -6.17 0.51
C SER A 52 0.08 -7.35 1.47
N VAL A 53 1.06 -7.31 2.36
CA VAL A 53 1.32 -8.39 3.31
C VAL A 53 0.82 -8.06 4.72
N ALA A 54 0.81 -6.78 5.10
CA ALA A 54 0.34 -6.36 6.43
C ALA A 54 -0.03 -4.88 6.45
N THR A 55 -1.12 -4.55 7.12
CA THR A 55 -1.48 -3.17 7.48
C THR A 55 -1.57 -3.07 9.00
N THR A 56 -0.72 -2.24 9.61
CA THR A 56 -0.73 -2.01 11.06
C THR A 56 -1.81 -1.01 11.46
N TYR A 57 -2.28 -1.07 12.70
CA TYR A 57 -3.30 -0.16 13.26
C TYR A 57 -4.65 -0.12 12.54
N LYS A 58 -4.94 -1.06 11.67
CA LYS A 58 -6.19 -1.08 10.89
C LYS A 58 -7.44 -0.95 11.77
N ALA A 59 -7.52 -1.72 12.86
CA ALA A 59 -8.67 -1.69 13.76
C ALA A 59 -8.89 -0.29 14.37
N LYS A 60 -7.83 0.33 14.88
CA LYS A 60 -7.89 1.66 15.49
C LYS A 60 -8.28 2.74 14.49
N LEU A 61 -7.77 2.69 13.28
CA LEU A 61 -8.15 3.62 12.21
C LEU A 61 -9.61 3.44 11.81
N THR A 62 -10.05 2.18 11.69
CA THR A 62 -11.45 1.85 11.34
C THR A 62 -12.44 2.36 12.40
N GLU A 63 -12.12 2.27 13.69
CA GLU A 63 -12.94 2.83 14.76
C GLU A 63 -13.17 4.34 14.63
N MET A 64 -12.23 5.03 14.02
CA MET A 64 -12.31 6.48 13.74
C MET A 64 -12.96 6.78 12.37
N GLY A 65 -13.32 5.77 11.61
CA GLY A 65 -13.86 5.90 10.26
C GLY A 65 -12.79 6.09 9.17
N VAL A 66 -11.50 6.01 9.52
CA VAL A 66 -10.41 6.03 8.55
C VAL A 66 -10.26 4.66 7.93
N ILE A 67 -10.18 4.60 6.60
CA ILE A 67 -9.85 3.38 5.89
C ILE A 67 -8.40 3.49 5.42
N PHE A 68 -7.58 2.51 5.79
CA PHE A 68 -6.23 2.34 5.29
C PHE A 68 -5.98 0.86 5.03
N CYS A 69 -5.88 0.49 3.78
CA CYS A 69 -5.72 -0.89 3.35
C CYS A 69 -5.14 -0.96 1.93
N SER A 70 -4.91 -2.16 1.42
CA SER A 70 -4.53 -2.34 0.03
C SER A 70 -5.67 -1.98 -0.93
N ILE A 71 -5.35 -1.54 -2.14
CA ILE A 71 -6.36 -1.24 -3.16
C ILE A 71 -7.18 -2.49 -3.51
N SER A 72 -6.57 -3.66 -3.53
CA SER A 72 -7.25 -4.92 -3.80
C SER A 72 -8.23 -5.32 -2.68
N GLU A 73 -7.96 -4.95 -1.44
CA GLU A 73 -8.93 -5.08 -0.34
C GLU A 73 -10.05 -4.05 -0.53
N ALA A 74 -9.71 -2.79 -0.83
CA ALA A 74 -10.69 -1.73 -1.02
C ALA A 74 -11.69 -2.03 -2.14
N VAL A 75 -11.25 -2.63 -3.22
CA VAL A 75 -12.14 -3.09 -4.33
C VAL A 75 -13.19 -4.09 -3.84
N ARG A 76 -12.87 -4.92 -2.85
CA ARG A 76 -13.82 -5.91 -2.31
C ARG A 76 -14.72 -5.34 -1.24
N GLU A 77 -14.15 -4.56 -0.32
CA GLU A 77 -14.85 -4.12 0.89
C GLU A 77 -15.55 -2.75 0.71
N TYR A 78 -15.04 -1.91 -0.22
CA TYR A 78 -15.52 -0.54 -0.46
C TYR A 78 -15.68 -0.23 -1.96
N PRO A 79 -16.30 -1.12 -2.76
CA PRO A 79 -16.33 -1.02 -4.23
C PRO A 79 -16.93 0.32 -4.71
N GLU A 80 -17.96 0.83 -4.06
CA GLU A 80 -18.62 2.07 -4.47
C GLU A 80 -17.70 3.29 -4.37
N ILE A 81 -16.82 3.32 -3.36
CA ILE A 81 -15.85 4.41 -3.19
C ILE A 81 -14.76 4.28 -4.25
N VAL A 82 -14.23 3.07 -4.44
CA VAL A 82 -13.18 2.83 -5.42
C VAL A 82 -13.67 3.15 -6.82
N GLU A 83 -14.83 2.64 -7.23
CA GLU A 83 -15.41 2.88 -8.55
C GLU A 83 -15.59 4.38 -8.85
N LYS A 84 -16.00 5.14 -7.85
CA LYS A 84 -16.23 6.59 -7.99
C LYS A 84 -14.94 7.37 -8.23
N TYR A 85 -13.83 6.98 -7.60
CA TYR A 85 -12.65 7.83 -7.55
C TYR A 85 -11.43 7.28 -8.30
N ILE A 86 -11.36 5.97 -8.56
CA ILE A 86 -10.21 5.39 -9.26
C ILE A 86 -10.10 5.95 -10.67
N GLY A 87 -8.93 6.44 -11.04
CA GLY A 87 -8.71 7.07 -12.35
C GLY A 87 -9.35 8.45 -12.53
N SER A 88 -9.96 9.04 -11.49
CA SER A 88 -10.59 10.36 -11.58
C SER A 88 -9.59 11.51 -11.67
N VAL A 89 -8.39 11.35 -11.12
CA VAL A 89 -7.32 12.37 -11.15
C VAL A 89 -6.32 12.07 -12.27
N VAL A 90 -5.85 10.83 -12.36
CA VAL A 90 -4.99 10.37 -13.45
C VAL A 90 -5.78 9.37 -14.28
N PRO A 91 -6.45 9.80 -15.34
CA PRO A 91 -7.22 8.90 -16.19
C PRO A 91 -6.30 8.00 -17.01
N TYR A 92 -6.81 6.86 -17.44
CA TYR A 92 -6.05 5.92 -18.28
C TYR A 92 -5.59 6.55 -19.61
N SER A 93 -6.26 7.57 -20.07
CA SER A 93 -5.96 8.28 -21.32
C SER A 93 -4.90 9.40 -21.19
N ASP A 94 -4.37 9.62 -19.98
CA ASP A 94 -3.43 10.71 -19.75
C ASP A 94 -2.12 10.56 -20.54
N ASN A 95 -1.51 9.38 -20.47
CA ASN A 95 -0.32 9.05 -21.25
C ASN A 95 -0.14 7.52 -21.34
N TYR A 96 0.84 7.07 -22.12
CA TYR A 96 1.13 5.65 -22.33
C TYR A 96 1.36 4.88 -21.03
N PHE A 97 2.11 5.43 -20.08
CA PHE A 97 2.41 4.77 -18.81
C PHE A 97 1.18 4.71 -17.89
N ALA A 98 0.35 5.74 -17.88
CA ALA A 98 -0.93 5.74 -17.19
C ALA A 98 -1.89 4.68 -17.75
N THR A 99 -1.91 4.52 -19.08
CA THR A 99 -2.67 3.46 -19.74
C THR A 99 -2.15 2.08 -19.33
N LEU A 100 -0.84 1.86 -19.40
CA LEU A 100 -0.22 0.59 -19.03
C LEU A 100 -0.48 0.25 -17.56
N ASN A 101 -0.23 1.19 -16.66
CA ASN A 101 -0.50 1.02 -15.23
C ASN A 101 -1.97 0.65 -14.98
N SER A 102 -2.89 1.36 -15.63
CA SER A 102 -4.32 1.10 -15.49
C SER A 102 -4.74 -0.30 -15.95
N ALA A 103 -4.02 -0.86 -16.92
CA ALA A 103 -4.32 -2.18 -17.47
C ALA A 103 -3.74 -3.33 -16.65
N VAL A 104 -2.64 -3.10 -15.92
CA VAL A 104 -1.85 -4.19 -15.31
C VAL A 104 -1.58 -4.04 -13.82
N PHE A 105 -2.01 -2.95 -13.16
CA PHE A 105 -1.80 -2.81 -11.71
C PHE A 105 -2.47 -3.96 -10.95
N THR A 106 -1.81 -4.42 -9.91
CA THR A 106 -2.26 -5.57 -9.12
C THR A 106 -2.64 -5.19 -7.70
N ASP A 107 -1.94 -4.19 -7.15
CA ASP A 107 -2.21 -3.68 -5.83
C ASP A 107 -1.83 -2.19 -5.72
N GLY A 108 -1.71 -1.69 -4.52
CA GLY A 108 -1.41 -0.31 -4.17
C GLY A 108 -2.08 0.06 -2.86
N SER A 109 -2.05 1.32 -2.51
CA SER A 109 -2.62 1.81 -1.26
C SER A 109 -3.98 2.45 -1.46
N PHE A 110 -4.88 2.21 -0.52
CA PHE A 110 -6.16 2.89 -0.42
C PHE A 110 -6.28 3.61 0.92
N VAL A 111 -6.54 4.92 0.86
CA VAL A 111 -6.75 5.77 2.04
C VAL A 111 -8.04 6.55 1.87
N TYR A 112 -8.91 6.50 2.88
CA TYR A 112 -10.08 7.36 2.98
C TYR A 112 -10.12 8.02 4.35
N ILE A 113 -10.19 9.33 4.37
CA ILE A 113 -10.33 10.15 5.58
C ILE A 113 -11.68 10.86 5.54
N PRO A 114 -12.58 10.60 6.50
CA PRO A 114 -13.90 11.22 6.52
C PRO A 114 -13.85 12.73 6.75
N LYS A 115 -14.93 13.38 6.33
CA LYS A 115 -15.11 14.82 6.46
C LYS A 115 -14.77 15.35 7.85
N GLY A 116 -13.94 16.39 7.89
CA GLY A 116 -13.55 17.11 9.10
C GLY A 116 -12.62 16.34 10.04
N LEU A 117 -12.24 15.10 9.71
CA LEU A 117 -11.34 14.32 10.54
C LEU A 117 -9.88 14.69 10.27
N ARG A 118 -9.14 14.90 11.34
CA ARG A 118 -7.67 14.94 11.29
C ARG A 118 -7.15 13.55 11.64
N CYS A 119 -6.49 12.88 10.68
CA CYS A 119 -5.88 11.58 10.93
C CYS A 119 -4.85 11.71 12.08
N PRO A 120 -4.96 10.89 13.14
CA PRO A 120 -4.17 11.07 14.35
C PRO A 120 -2.71 10.64 14.20
N MET A 121 -2.40 9.97 13.09
CA MET A 121 -1.07 9.43 12.81
C MET A 121 -0.71 9.59 11.34
N GLU A 122 0.57 9.57 11.06
CA GLU A 122 1.08 9.47 9.70
C GLU A 122 0.78 8.08 9.13
N LEU A 123 0.36 8.02 7.88
CA LEU A 123 0.19 6.78 7.15
C LEU A 123 1.39 6.59 6.23
N SER A 124 1.90 5.38 6.16
CA SER A 124 3.03 5.06 5.29
C SER A 124 2.81 3.76 4.55
N THR A 125 3.13 3.74 3.27
CA THR A 125 3.21 2.49 2.51
C THR A 125 4.65 2.27 2.07
N TYR A 126 5.09 1.04 2.18
CA TYR A 126 6.41 0.64 1.76
C TYR A 126 6.34 -0.46 0.72
N PHE A 127 6.87 -0.18 -0.47
CA PHE A 127 6.91 -1.10 -1.60
C PHE A 127 8.29 -1.73 -1.73
N ARG A 128 8.32 -3.05 -1.91
CA ARG A 128 9.55 -3.79 -2.15
C ARG A 128 9.40 -4.70 -3.35
N ILE A 129 10.22 -4.49 -4.36
CA ILE A 129 10.41 -5.41 -5.48
C ILE A 129 11.52 -6.39 -5.10
N ASN A 130 11.26 -7.68 -5.11
CA ASN A 130 12.24 -8.69 -4.77
C ASN A 130 12.41 -9.77 -5.84
N ALA A 131 11.36 -10.05 -6.62
CA ALA A 131 11.40 -11.05 -7.65
C ALA A 131 12.14 -10.55 -8.90
N GLU A 132 12.90 -11.45 -9.53
CA GLU A 132 13.61 -11.20 -10.78
C GLU A 132 12.66 -11.26 -11.98
N ASN A 133 12.92 -10.44 -12.99
CA ASN A 133 12.14 -10.40 -14.23
C ASN A 133 10.63 -10.18 -14.01
N THR A 134 10.26 -9.41 -12.97
CA THR A 134 8.88 -9.03 -12.68
C THR A 134 8.70 -7.53 -12.83
N GLY A 135 7.48 -7.12 -13.20
CA GLY A 135 7.03 -5.73 -13.13
C GLY A 135 6.17 -5.51 -11.90
N GLN A 136 6.36 -4.39 -11.22
CA GLN A 136 5.52 -3.95 -10.13
C GLN A 136 4.77 -2.71 -10.57
N PHE A 137 3.45 -2.81 -10.65
CA PHE A 137 2.57 -1.75 -11.06
C PHE A 137 1.57 -1.49 -9.94
N GLU A 138 1.74 -0.35 -9.29
CA GLU A 138 0.98 0.03 -8.11
C GLU A 138 0.04 1.20 -8.45
N ARG A 139 -1.09 1.24 -7.74
CA ARG A 139 -2.03 2.32 -7.85
C ARG A 139 -2.48 2.77 -6.47
N THR A 140 -2.04 3.95 -6.06
CA THR A 140 -2.42 4.55 -4.78
C THR A 140 -3.61 5.49 -4.98
N LEU A 141 -4.65 5.33 -4.16
CA LEU A 141 -5.82 6.18 -4.12
C LEU A 141 -6.00 6.78 -2.73
N ILE A 142 -5.82 8.08 -2.60
CA ILE A 142 -5.98 8.81 -1.36
C ILE A 142 -7.16 9.77 -1.50
N ILE A 143 -8.14 9.62 -0.61
CA ILE A 143 -9.35 10.45 -0.56
C ILE A 143 -9.38 11.14 0.81
N ALA A 144 -9.14 12.43 0.82
CA ALA A 144 -9.36 13.30 1.97
C ALA A 144 -10.65 14.09 1.73
N ASP A 145 -11.69 13.82 2.49
CA ASP A 145 -12.97 14.51 2.35
C ASP A 145 -12.88 15.95 2.88
N GLU A 146 -13.92 16.74 2.70
CA GLU A 146 -13.94 18.16 3.02
C GLU A 146 -13.47 18.44 4.47
N GLY A 147 -12.43 19.28 4.61
CA GLY A 147 -11.84 19.63 5.91
C GLY A 147 -11.05 18.51 6.59
N ALA A 148 -10.82 17.37 5.92
CA ALA A 148 -9.98 16.30 6.41
C ALA A 148 -8.50 16.64 6.31
N TYR A 149 -7.68 15.96 7.12
CA TYR A 149 -6.22 16.06 7.08
C TYR A 149 -5.58 14.70 7.21
N VAL A 150 -4.59 14.43 6.39
CA VAL A 150 -3.73 13.24 6.47
C VAL A 150 -2.30 13.56 6.04
N SER A 151 -1.33 12.93 6.69
CA SER A 151 0.06 12.85 6.23
C SER A 151 0.28 11.43 5.70
N TYR A 152 0.76 11.32 4.48
CA TYR A 152 1.04 10.06 3.82
C TYR A 152 2.44 10.05 3.23
N VAL A 153 3.19 9.01 3.52
CA VAL A 153 4.55 8.80 3.00
C VAL A 153 4.62 7.47 2.27
N GLU A 154 5.25 7.49 1.13
CA GLU A 154 5.45 6.30 0.31
C GLU A 154 6.94 6.07 0.06
N GLY A 155 7.40 4.85 0.27
CA GLY A 155 8.77 4.44 0.04
C GLY A 155 8.83 3.21 -0.87
N CYS A 156 9.86 3.15 -1.72
CA CYS A 156 10.11 2.02 -2.60
C CYS A 156 11.56 1.61 -2.54
N THR A 157 11.84 0.31 -2.49
CA THR A 157 13.18 -0.24 -2.64
C THR A 157 13.20 -1.52 -3.47
N ALA A 158 14.35 -1.77 -4.10
CA ALA A 158 14.66 -3.02 -4.75
C ALA A 158 16.09 -3.46 -4.39
N PRO A 159 16.39 -4.76 -4.32
CA PRO A 159 17.77 -5.21 -4.21
C PRO A 159 18.54 -4.84 -5.49
N GLN A 160 19.84 -4.61 -5.36
CA GLN A 160 20.70 -4.51 -6.55
C GLN A 160 20.87 -5.91 -7.15
N ARG A 161 20.39 -6.10 -8.36
CA ARG A 161 20.56 -7.34 -9.14
C ARG A 161 20.90 -6.99 -10.58
N ASP A 162 21.64 -7.87 -11.24
CA ASP A 162 21.98 -7.73 -12.67
C ASP A 162 20.80 -8.12 -13.58
N GLU A 163 19.63 -8.40 -13.01
CA GLU A 163 18.45 -8.87 -13.71
C GLU A 163 17.36 -7.78 -13.77
N ASN A 164 16.58 -7.80 -14.86
CA ASN A 164 15.59 -6.78 -15.14
C ASN A 164 14.48 -6.75 -14.08
N GLN A 165 14.31 -5.59 -13.47
CA GLN A 165 13.21 -5.26 -12.58
C GLN A 165 12.56 -3.95 -13.06
N LEU A 166 11.24 -3.90 -13.07
CA LEU A 166 10.46 -2.73 -13.51
C LEU A 166 9.43 -2.36 -12.45
#